data_e7f26e1af670f361e70a1554d475efbf
#
_entry.id   e7f26e1af670f361e70a1554d475efbf
#
_cell.length_a   1.000
_cell.length_b   1.000
_cell.length_c   1.000
_cell.angle_alpha   90.00
_cell.angle_beta   90.00
_cell.angle_gamma   90.00
#
_symmetry.space_group_name_H-M   'P 1'
#
loop_
_entity.id
_entity.type
_entity.pdbx_description
1 polymer ?
#
loop_
_entity_poly.entity_id
_entity_poly.type
_entity_poly.pdbx_seq_one_letter_code
_entity_poly.pdbx_strand_id
1 'polypeptide(L)'
;MALWTKAGERGMVLLKLGSKDHLEELRHGLLYMNALSCFRLREDDSARSDKREGDDYILQPESASLVIDTGIPGVGRISAARGDLAGPVRIARNRTRSCNLFCMFAITEPVEHPVFGADHPWPGDSFVLFTHTQEFVSRIQSQAQQEGLRMECGLVEYYDESTHSGQLGRFRKRASFSYQSEFRIALEPGSAEAIRLQVGDLADITSEVFPRDRADDVLKFGAKDLEADGICWD
;
A
#
# COMPACT_ATOMS: atom_id res chain seq x y z
N MET A 1 -8.07 15.60 13.85
CA MET A 1 -8.72 16.62 12.97
C MET A 1 -8.83 15.99 11.60
N ALA A 2 -10.03 15.59 11.19
CA ALA A 2 -10.21 14.99 9.87
C ALA A 2 -10.02 16.06 8.79
N LEU A 3 -9.12 15.81 7.85
CA LEU A 3 -8.94 16.69 6.69
C LEU A 3 -10.06 16.40 5.70
N TRP A 4 -11.20 17.05 5.89
CA TRP A 4 -12.26 17.12 4.88
C TRP A 4 -11.84 18.19 3.86
N THR A 5 -11.47 17.76 2.68
CA THR A 5 -11.40 18.63 1.51
C THR A 5 -12.84 18.85 1.01
N LYS A 6 -13.08 19.98 0.39
CA LYS A 6 -14.37 20.54 -0.10
C LYS A 6 -15.50 19.51 -0.32
N ALA A 7 -16.73 19.93 -0.05
CA ALA A 7 -17.94 19.11 -0.20
C ALA A 7 -17.91 18.18 -1.43
N GLY A 8 -17.79 16.88 -1.18
CA GLY A 8 -17.77 15.81 -2.19
C GLY A 8 -16.48 14.97 -2.25
N GLU A 9 -15.37 15.38 -1.65
CA GLU A 9 -14.18 14.56 -1.57
C GLU A 9 -14.12 13.85 -0.21
N ARG A 10 -14.02 12.52 -0.24
CA ARG A 10 -13.87 11.71 0.99
C ARG A 10 -12.53 12.03 1.63
N GLY A 11 -12.55 12.45 2.89
CA GLY A 11 -11.34 12.68 3.68
C GLY A 11 -10.60 11.37 3.92
N MET A 12 -9.27 11.43 3.99
CA MET A 12 -8.40 10.29 4.28
C MET A 12 -7.44 10.69 5.40
N VAL A 13 -7.32 9.83 6.41
CA VAL A 13 -6.30 9.96 7.45
C VAL A 13 -5.21 8.94 7.19
N LEU A 14 -3.97 9.39 7.11
CA LEU A 14 -2.82 8.51 6.93
C LEU A 14 -2.08 8.30 8.25
N LEU A 15 -1.74 7.04 8.50
CA LEU A 15 -0.92 6.65 9.63
C LEU A 15 0.30 5.88 9.13
N LYS A 16 1.43 6.06 9.81
CA LYS A 16 2.58 5.17 9.66
C LYS A 16 2.76 4.39 10.95
N LEU A 17 2.81 3.05 10.83
CA LEU A 17 3.14 2.15 11.93
C LEU A 17 4.59 1.70 11.80
N GLY A 18 5.24 1.51 12.93
CA GLY A 18 6.65 1.10 12.99
C GLY A 18 7.17 1.05 14.42
N SER A 19 8.49 0.89 14.57
CA SER A 19 9.15 1.13 15.84
C SER A 19 9.24 2.63 16.12
N LYS A 20 9.26 3.00 17.39
CA LYS A 20 9.37 4.40 17.82
C LYS A 20 10.53 5.12 17.14
N ASP A 21 11.71 4.51 17.12
CA ASP A 21 12.92 5.14 16.58
C ASP A 21 12.78 5.44 15.08
N HIS A 22 12.25 4.48 14.28
CA HIS A 22 12.01 4.71 12.85
C HIS A 22 10.93 5.77 12.58
N LEU A 23 9.95 5.90 13.47
CA LEU A 23 8.92 6.91 13.34
C LEU A 23 9.44 8.30 13.72
N GLU A 24 10.35 8.40 14.69
CA GLU A 24 11.04 9.67 14.97
C GLU A 24 11.97 10.08 13.82
N GLU A 25 12.73 9.13 13.23
CA GLU A 25 13.50 9.40 12.00
C GLU A 25 12.59 9.91 10.87
N LEU A 26 11.40 9.32 10.70
CA LEU A 26 10.42 9.77 9.71
C LEU A 26 9.94 11.19 10.01
N ARG A 27 9.65 11.52 11.27
CA ARG A 27 9.24 12.87 11.67
C ARG A 27 10.33 13.90 11.38
N HIS A 28 11.60 13.53 11.47
CA HIS A 28 12.74 14.35 11.04
C HIS A 28 13.01 14.29 9.53
N GLY A 29 12.08 13.72 8.77
CA GLY A 29 12.07 13.75 7.31
C GLY A 29 12.78 12.62 6.61
N LEU A 30 13.23 11.59 7.32
CA LEU A 30 13.87 10.43 6.71
C LEU A 30 12.86 9.35 6.33
N LEU A 31 12.53 9.24 5.06
CA LEU A 31 11.67 8.17 4.54
C LEU A 31 12.52 6.96 4.16
N TYR A 32 12.27 5.82 4.79
CA TYR A 32 12.85 4.54 4.42
C TYR A 32 11.90 3.79 3.48
N MET A 33 12.31 3.60 2.23
CA MET A 33 11.48 3.00 1.18
C MET A 33 12.09 1.68 0.72
N ASN A 34 11.39 0.57 0.98
CA ASN A 34 11.85 -0.74 0.54
C ASN A 34 11.68 -0.93 -0.96
N ALA A 35 12.59 -1.70 -1.57
CA ALA A 35 12.39 -2.18 -2.93
C ALA A 35 11.16 -3.09 -3.01
N LEU A 36 10.40 -3.00 -4.10
CA LEU A 36 9.23 -3.86 -4.33
C LEU A 36 9.59 -5.36 -4.25
N SER A 37 10.80 -5.74 -4.68
CA SER A 37 11.29 -7.11 -4.60
C SER A 37 11.41 -7.64 -3.16
N CYS A 38 11.66 -6.77 -2.18
CA CYS A 38 11.78 -7.16 -0.78
C CYS A 38 10.46 -7.72 -0.22
N PHE A 39 9.32 -7.23 -0.71
CA PHE A 39 8.00 -7.71 -0.25
C PHE A 39 7.68 -9.13 -0.74
N ARG A 40 8.36 -9.60 -1.78
CA ARG A 40 8.23 -10.97 -2.32
C ARG A 40 9.09 -11.99 -1.56
N LEU A 41 10.22 -11.55 -1.02
CA LEU A 41 11.29 -12.43 -0.52
C LEU A 41 11.25 -12.65 0.99
N ARG A 42 10.41 -11.93 1.71
CA ARG A 42 10.30 -12.09 3.17
C ARG A 42 9.53 -13.36 3.51
N GLU A 43 10.25 -14.44 3.74
CA GLU A 43 9.66 -15.73 4.15
C GLU A 43 9.18 -15.72 5.60
N ASP A 44 9.79 -14.87 6.45
CA ASP A 44 9.61 -14.88 7.91
C ASP A 44 8.45 -14.00 8.42
N ASP A 45 7.83 -13.19 7.55
CA ASP A 45 6.77 -12.26 7.94
C ASP A 45 5.55 -12.42 7.01
N SER A 46 4.66 -13.34 7.38
CA SER A 46 3.44 -13.63 6.61
C SER A 46 2.52 -12.40 6.46
N ALA A 47 2.60 -11.45 7.39
CA ALA A 47 1.81 -10.22 7.35
C ALA A 47 2.29 -9.22 6.30
N ARG A 48 3.57 -9.26 5.93
CA ARG A 48 4.19 -8.33 4.97
C ARG A 48 4.58 -8.98 3.65
N SER A 49 4.66 -10.32 3.62
CA SER A 49 5.12 -11.06 2.47
C SER A 49 3.97 -11.39 1.54
N ASP A 50 3.96 -10.81 0.37
CA ASP A 50 3.13 -11.25 -0.74
C ASP A 50 4.01 -11.74 -1.89
N LYS A 51 4.12 -13.06 -2.06
CA LYS A 51 4.89 -13.67 -3.17
C LYS A 51 4.42 -13.22 -4.56
N ARG A 52 3.24 -12.60 -4.64
CA ARG A 52 2.62 -12.08 -5.86
C ARG A 52 2.70 -10.56 -5.97
N GLU A 53 3.32 -9.91 -5.00
CA GLU A 53 3.48 -8.47 -5.00
C GLU A 53 4.12 -7.96 -6.29
N GLY A 54 3.48 -7.00 -6.96
CA GLY A 54 3.98 -6.43 -8.20
C GLY A 54 3.93 -7.34 -9.42
N ASP A 55 3.09 -8.38 -9.45
CA ASP A 55 2.72 -9.03 -10.71
C ASP A 55 2.01 -7.99 -11.61
N ASP A 56 2.30 -8.00 -12.91
CA ASP A 56 1.70 -7.04 -13.84
C ASP A 56 0.29 -7.44 -14.25
N TYR A 57 0.06 -8.74 -14.47
CA TYR A 57 -1.21 -9.29 -14.90
C TYR A 57 -1.50 -10.64 -14.26
N ILE A 58 -2.78 -10.90 -14.09
CA ILE A 58 -3.33 -12.23 -13.84
C ILE A 58 -4.42 -12.49 -14.89
N LEU A 59 -4.45 -13.65 -15.47
CA LEU A 59 -5.46 -14.08 -16.41
C LEU A 59 -6.03 -15.42 -15.94
N GLN A 60 -7.32 -15.44 -15.68
CA GLN A 60 -8.03 -16.68 -15.30
C GLN A 60 -8.04 -17.67 -16.49
N PRO A 61 -8.13 -18.98 -16.23
CA PRO A 61 -8.14 -20.02 -17.29
C PRO A 61 -9.16 -19.75 -18.40
N GLU A 62 -10.34 -19.25 -18.03
CA GLU A 62 -11.43 -18.94 -18.96
C GLU A 62 -11.12 -17.74 -19.87
N SER A 63 -10.19 -16.88 -19.45
CA SER A 63 -9.78 -15.67 -20.18
C SER A 63 -8.43 -15.83 -20.88
N ALA A 64 -7.68 -16.90 -20.58
CA ALA A 64 -6.33 -17.11 -21.06
C ALA A 64 -6.26 -18.19 -22.14
N SER A 65 -5.44 -17.93 -23.15
CA SER A 65 -4.89 -18.97 -24.03
C SER A 65 -3.37 -18.87 -23.99
N LEU A 66 -2.68 -19.99 -24.03
CA LEU A 66 -1.23 -20.04 -23.99
C LEU A 66 -0.68 -20.75 -25.22
N VAL A 67 0.28 -20.13 -25.88
CA VAL A 67 1.07 -20.77 -26.94
C VAL A 67 2.54 -20.70 -26.54
N ILE A 68 3.16 -21.83 -26.41
CA ILE A 68 4.59 -21.98 -26.12
C ILE A 68 5.28 -22.49 -27.40
N ASP A 69 6.17 -21.69 -27.95
CA ASP A 69 7.09 -22.16 -28.98
C ASP A 69 8.29 -22.79 -28.27
N THR A 70 8.41 -24.09 -28.33
CA THR A 70 9.42 -24.81 -27.54
C THR A 70 10.81 -24.66 -28.15
N GLY A 71 10.94 -24.26 -29.40
CA GLY A 71 12.23 -24.27 -30.11
C GLY A 71 12.87 -25.66 -30.24
N ILE A 72 12.19 -26.72 -29.79
CA ILE A 72 12.72 -28.08 -29.78
C ILE A 72 12.32 -28.76 -31.08
N PRO A 73 13.27 -29.26 -31.93
CA PRO A 73 12.98 -30.02 -33.13
C PRO A 73 12.05 -31.20 -32.81
N GLY A 74 10.95 -31.31 -33.58
CA GLY A 74 9.96 -32.38 -33.42
C GLY A 74 8.88 -32.16 -32.37
N VAL A 75 9.01 -31.17 -31.47
CA VAL A 75 7.97 -30.83 -30.50
C VAL A 75 7.12 -29.66 -31.03
N GLY A 76 7.76 -28.65 -31.63
CA GLY A 76 7.07 -27.51 -32.21
C GLY A 76 6.37 -26.63 -31.17
N ARG A 77 5.12 -26.26 -31.44
CA ARG A 77 4.31 -25.41 -30.59
C ARG A 77 3.35 -26.23 -29.73
N ILE A 78 3.30 -25.88 -28.43
CA ILE A 78 2.30 -26.41 -27.51
C ILE A 78 1.28 -25.31 -27.30
N SER A 79 -0.01 -25.59 -27.42
CA SER A 79 -1.07 -24.60 -27.16
C SER A 79 -2.08 -25.17 -26.17
N ALA A 80 -2.51 -24.31 -25.26
CA ALA A 80 -3.63 -24.54 -24.37
C ALA A 80 -4.72 -23.51 -24.72
N ALA A 81 -5.92 -23.95 -24.97
CA ALA A 81 -7.06 -23.10 -25.24
C ALA A 81 -7.64 -22.52 -23.91
N ARG A 82 -8.65 -21.68 -24.02
CA ARG A 82 -9.39 -21.16 -22.88
C ARG A 82 -10.05 -22.32 -22.11
N GLY A 83 -9.84 -22.34 -20.78
CA GLY A 83 -10.35 -23.40 -19.92
C GLY A 83 -9.46 -24.63 -19.79
N ASP A 84 -8.45 -24.82 -20.64
CA ASP A 84 -7.53 -25.97 -20.56
C ASP A 84 -6.47 -25.81 -19.45
N LEU A 85 -6.30 -24.58 -18.94
CA LEU A 85 -5.28 -24.29 -17.94
C LEU A 85 -5.78 -24.69 -16.55
N ALA A 86 -4.94 -25.37 -15.78
CA ALA A 86 -5.23 -25.80 -14.42
C ALA A 86 -5.28 -24.63 -13.38
N GLY A 87 -4.88 -23.44 -13.78
CA GLY A 87 -4.88 -22.27 -12.93
C GLY A 87 -4.54 -20.99 -13.69
N PRO A 88 -4.57 -19.84 -13.02
CA PRO A 88 -4.36 -18.55 -13.67
C PRO A 88 -2.93 -18.37 -14.19
N VAL A 89 -2.82 -17.75 -15.36
CA VAL A 89 -1.53 -17.31 -15.92
C VAL A 89 -1.15 -15.97 -15.26
N ARG A 90 0.07 -15.88 -14.75
CA ARG A 90 0.61 -14.68 -14.15
C ARG A 90 1.79 -14.15 -14.94
N ILE A 91 1.82 -12.86 -15.14
CA ILE A 91 2.87 -12.18 -15.89
C ILE A 91 3.50 -11.15 -14.95
N ALA A 92 4.82 -11.26 -14.78
CA ALA A 92 5.62 -10.32 -14.02
C ALA A 92 6.76 -9.82 -14.90
N ARG A 93 6.75 -8.55 -15.25
CA ARG A 93 7.79 -7.90 -16.04
C ARG A 93 8.85 -7.29 -15.14
N ASN A 94 10.08 -7.18 -15.61
CA ASN A 94 11.16 -6.58 -14.81
C ASN A 94 10.92 -5.11 -14.44
N ARG A 95 10.09 -4.37 -15.19
CA ARG A 95 9.81 -2.95 -14.92
C ARG A 95 9.10 -2.71 -13.58
N THR A 96 8.14 -3.55 -13.20
CA THR A 96 7.42 -3.41 -11.92
C THR A 96 8.33 -3.70 -10.73
N ARG A 97 9.45 -4.40 -10.96
CA ARG A 97 10.42 -4.75 -9.92
C ARG A 97 11.40 -3.63 -9.56
N SER A 98 11.45 -2.56 -10.35
CA SER A 98 12.39 -1.44 -10.17
C SER A 98 11.75 -0.21 -9.57
N CYS A 99 10.95 -0.36 -8.53
CA CYS A 99 10.42 0.75 -7.75
C CYS A 99 10.66 0.55 -6.26
N ASN A 100 10.77 1.66 -5.53
CA ASN A 100 10.80 1.67 -4.08
C ASN A 100 9.45 2.14 -3.55
N LEU A 101 8.97 1.48 -2.50
CA LEU A 101 7.65 1.70 -1.93
C LEU A 101 7.75 2.22 -0.50
N PHE A 102 6.93 3.23 -0.20
CA PHE A 102 6.58 3.65 1.14
C PHE A 102 5.10 3.40 1.37
N CYS A 103 4.78 2.48 2.29
CA CYS A 103 3.41 2.06 2.57
C CYS A 103 2.95 2.67 3.90
N MET A 104 1.71 3.12 3.91
CA MET A 104 1.02 3.72 5.07
C MET A 104 -0.33 3.04 5.24
N PHE A 105 -0.88 3.10 6.43
CA PHE A 105 -2.26 2.72 6.69
C PHE A 105 -3.17 3.92 6.40
N ALA A 106 -4.25 3.70 5.65
CA ALA A 106 -5.21 4.73 5.30
C ALA A 106 -6.57 4.45 5.95
N ILE A 107 -7.09 5.43 6.67
CA ILE A 107 -8.46 5.41 7.15
C ILE A 107 -9.29 6.27 6.20
N THR A 108 -10.17 5.64 5.44
CA THR A 108 -11.02 6.27 4.43
C THR A 108 -12.49 6.34 4.85
N GLU A 109 -12.86 5.61 5.89
CA GLU A 109 -14.21 5.52 6.47
C GLU A 109 -14.09 5.43 7.99
N PRO A 110 -15.15 5.78 8.75
CA PRO A 110 -15.15 5.53 10.20
C PRO A 110 -14.83 4.07 10.47
N VAL A 111 -13.90 3.84 11.40
CA VAL A 111 -13.44 2.49 11.76
C VAL A 111 -14.09 2.09 13.08
N GLU A 112 -14.57 0.86 13.15
CA GLU A 112 -15.03 0.26 14.41
C GLU A 112 -13.83 0.07 15.37
N HIS A 113 -14.09 0.21 16.65
CA HIS A 113 -13.08 -0.04 17.68
C HIS A 113 -13.03 -1.54 18.06
N PRO A 114 -11.85 -2.09 18.32
CA PRO A 114 -10.53 -1.42 18.30
C PRO A 114 -10.00 -1.24 16.87
N VAL A 115 -9.43 -0.08 16.60
CA VAL A 115 -8.83 0.25 15.27
C VAL A 115 -7.75 -0.76 14.89
N PHE A 116 -6.93 -1.15 15.88
CA PHE A 116 -5.97 -2.23 15.74
C PHE A 116 -6.28 -3.29 16.80
N GLY A 117 -6.99 -4.36 16.42
CA GLY A 117 -7.19 -5.50 17.29
C GLY A 117 -5.87 -6.08 17.79
N ALA A 118 -5.92 -6.84 18.91
CA ALA A 118 -4.72 -7.43 19.52
C ALA A 118 -3.92 -8.30 18.53
N ASP A 119 -4.61 -8.97 17.62
CA ASP A 119 -4.05 -9.84 16.60
C ASP A 119 -3.82 -9.16 15.24
N HIS A 120 -3.95 -7.83 15.19
CA HIS A 120 -3.77 -7.10 13.94
C HIS A 120 -2.31 -7.27 13.48
N PRO A 121 -2.09 -7.87 12.30
CA PRO A 121 -0.75 -8.33 11.89
C PRO A 121 0.16 -7.19 11.39
N TRP A 122 -0.28 -5.94 11.44
CA TRP A 122 0.56 -4.81 11.04
C TRP A 122 1.73 -4.66 12.03
N PRO A 123 2.95 -4.57 11.55
CA PRO A 123 4.13 -4.57 12.38
C PRO A 123 4.39 -3.22 13.06
N GLY A 124 4.99 -3.29 14.22
CA GLY A 124 5.39 -2.14 15.02
C GLY A 124 4.53 -1.97 16.26
N ASP A 125 5.11 -1.31 17.24
CA ASP A 125 4.55 -1.04 18.55
C ASP A 125 4.06 0.41 18.69
N SER A 126 4.26 1.21 17.64
CA SER A 126 4.00 2.65 17.65
C SER A 126 3.41 3.11 16.31
N PHE A 127 2.80 4.29 16.33
CA PHE A 127 2.28 4.94 15.13
C PHE A 127 2.43 6.47 15.19
N VAL A 128 2.36 7.08 14.01
CA VAL A 128 2.30 8.54 13.83
C VAL A 128 1.19 8.86 12.84
N LEU A 129 0.45 9.94 13.10
CA LEU A 129 -0.61 10.48 12.24
C LEU A 129 -0.05 11.58 11.36
N PHE A 130 -0.52 11.65 10.12
CA PHE A 130 -0.27 12.76 9.22
C PHE A 130 -1.47 13.71 9.24
N THR A 131 -1.25 14.92 9.76
CA THR A 131 -2.30 15.94 9.90
C THR A 131 -2.55 16.70 8.60
N HIS A 132 -1.57 16.72 7.68
CA HIS A 132 -1.63 17.43 6.41
C HIS A 132 -1.13 16.50 5.27
N THR A 133 -1.98 15.56 4.86
CA THR A 133 -1.63 14.53 3.86
C THR A 133 -1.17 15.12 2.52
N GLN A 134 -1.83 16.17 2.05
CA GLN A 134 -1.46 16.82 0.78
C GLN A 134 -0.07 17.45 0.84
N GLU A 135 0.26 18.12 1.95
CA GLU A 135 1.56 18.73 2.15
C GLU A 135 2.65 17.65 2.22
N PHE A 136 2.38 16.54 2.93
CA PHE A 136 3.28 15.40 2.98
C PHE A 136 3.62 14.87 1.57
N VAL A 137 2.58 14.60 0.78
CA VAL A 137 2.74 14.12 -0.61
C VAL A 137 3.51 15.14 -1.46
N SER A 138 3.23 16.43 -1.31
CA SER A 138 3.91 17.52 -2.03
C SER A 138 5.40 17.60 -1.71
N ARG A 139 5.80 17.48 -0.44
CA ARG A 139 7.22 17.47 -0.02
C ARG A 139 7.97 16.29 -0.61
N ILE A 140 7.36 15.08 -0.59
CA ILE A 140 7.97 13.91 -1.22
C ILE A 140 8.10 14.08 -2.73
N GLN A 141 7.05 14.59 -3.39
CA GLN A 141 7.08 14.82 -4.84
C GLN A 141 8.17 15.81 -5.23
N SER A 142 8.32 16.89 -4.48
CA SER A 142 9.34 17.91 -4.73
C SER A 142 10.74 17.31 -4.58
N GLN A 143 10.99 16.54 -3.52
CA GLN A 143 12.28 15.89 -3.30
C GLN A 143 12.57 14.83 -4.37
N ALA A 144 11.59 14.00 -4.71
CA ALA A 144 11.73 12.99 -5.75
C ALA A 144 12.11 13.62 -7.10
N GLN A 145 11.48 14.75 -7.46
CA GLN A 145 11.83 15.50 -8.68
C GLN A 145 13.27 16.02 -8.67
N GLN A 146 13.73 16.53 -7.53
CA GLN A 146 15.12 16.97 -7.38
C GLN A 146 16.13 15.83 -7.58
N GLU A 147 15.77 14.62 -7.18
CA GLU A 147 16.58 13.42 -7.37
C GLU A 147 16.36 12.74 -8.74
N GLY A 148 15.54 13.35 -9.63
CA GLY A 148 15.25 12.79 -10.95
C GLY A 148 14.33 11.54 -10.90
N LEU A 149 13.62 11.34 -9.80
CA LEU A 149 12.70 10.24 -9.62
C LEU A 149 11.26 10.66 -9.98
N ARG A 150 10.51 9.72 -10.54
CA ARG A 150 9.07 9.88 -10.79
C ARG A 150 8.31 9.26 -9.62
N MET A 151 7.35 9.99 -9.08
CA MET A 151 6.48 9.53 -8.00
C MET A 151 5.09 9.19 -8.53
N GLU A 152 4.55 8.09 -8.05
CA GLU A 152 3.13 7.75 -8.10
C GLU A 152 2.63 7.46 -6.68
N CYS A 153 1.40 7.84 -6.36
CA CYS A 153 0.82 7.53 -5.06
C CYS A 153 -0.69 7.26 -5.18
N GLY A 154 -1.22 6.49 -4.26
CA GLY A 154 -2.64 6.17 -4.20
C GLY A 154 -2.98 5.06 -3.22
N LEU A 155 -4.27 4.82 -3.06
CA LEU A 155 -4.79 3.67 -2.32
C LEU A 155 -4.55 2.38 -3.08
N VAL A 156 -4.32 1.29 -2.34
CA VAL A 156 -4.24 -0.05 -2.90
C VAL A 156 -5.64 -0.60 -3.12
N GLU A 157 -5.90 -1.09 -4.32
CA GLU A 157 -7.10 -1.84 -4.66
C GLU A 157 -6.90 -3.31 -4.30
N TYR A 158 -7.85 -3.89 -3.57
CA TYR A 158 -7.80 -5.30 -3.19
C TYR A 158 -8.66 -6.14 -4.12
N TYR A 159 -8.05 -7.15 -4.75
CA TYR A 159 -8.70 -8.00 -5.74
C TYR A 159 -8.89 -9.44 -5.25
N ASP A 160 -9.95 -10.06 -5.66
CA ASP A 160 -10.17 -11.51 -5.48
C ASP A 160 -9.33 -12.28 -6.49
N GLU A 161 -8.37 -13.05 -5.98
CA GLU A 161 -7.44 -13.85 -6.80
C GLU A 161 -8.13 -14.93 -7.63
N SER A 162 -9.31 -15.38 -7.22
CA SER A 162 -10.08 -16.44 -7.89
C SER A 162 -10.89 -15.95 -9.10
N THR A 163 -11.24 -14.66 -9.11
CA THR A 163 -12.16 -14.09 -10.11
C THR A 163 -11.52 -13.00 -10.94
N HIS A 164 -10.53 -12.28 -10.42
CA HIS A 164 -9.92 -11.17 -11.14
C HIS A 164 -9.12 -11.65 -12.34
N SER A 165 -9.35 -11.01 -13.49
CA SER A 165 -8.58 -11.23 -14.71
C SER A 165 -8.24 -9.87 -15.33
N GLY A 166 -6.93 -9.55 -15.40
CA GLY A 166 -6.48 -8.27 -15.92
C GLY A 166 -5.20 -7.74 -15.32
N GLN A 167 -5.01 -6.44 -15.46
CA GLN A 167 -3.84 -5.72 -14.94
C GLN A 167 -3.84 -5.68 -13.41
N LEU A 168 -2.67 -5.82 -12.83
CA LEU A 168 -2.40 -5.71 -11.39
C LEU A 168 -1.50 -4.51 -11.11
N GLY A 169 -0.20 -4.67 -11.17
CA GLY A 169 0.78 -3.62 -10.90
C GLY A 169 0.98 -3.40 -9.39
N ARG A 170 1.60 -2.28 -9.06
CA ARG A 170 2.06 -1.96 -7.69
C ARG A 170 0.97 -1.43 -6.74
N PHE A 171 -0.20 -1.06 -7.25
CA PHE A 171 -1.33 -0.55 -6.48
C PHE A 171 -2.48 -1.55 -6.37
N ARG A 172 -2.25 -2.83 -6.68
CA ARG A 172 -3.20 -3.90 -6.46
C ARG A 172 -2.60 -5.01 -5.62
N LYS A 173 -3.40 -5.53 -4.70
CA LYS A 173 -3.01 -6.59 -3.77
C LYS A 173 -4.16 -7.57 -3.59
N ARG A 174 -3.85 -8.81 -3.25
CA ARG A 174 -4.89 -9.82 -3.00
C ARG A 174 -5.81 -9.41 -1.85
N ALA A 175 -7.09 -9.73 -1.95
CA ALA A 175 -8.11 -9.41 -0.94
C ALA A 175 -7.76 -9.94 0.47
N SER A 176 -6.98 -11.03 0.57
CA SER A 176 -6.48 -11.53 1.84
C SER A 176 -5.59 -10.54 2.61
N PHE A 177 -5.12 -9.47 1.97
CA PHE A 177 -4.34 -8.39 2.58
C PHE A 177 -5.15 -7.10 2.81
N SER A 178 -6.48 -7.11 2.62
CA SER A 178 -7.33 -5.92 2.74
C SER A 178 -7.27 -5.26 4.12
N TYR A 179 -6.99 -6.04 5.17
CA TYR A 179 -6.75 -5.52 6.52
C TYR A 179 -5.61 -4.49 6.61
N GLN A 180 -4.72 -4.45 5.60
CA GLN A 180 -3.62 -3.49 5.57
C GLN A 180 -4.07 -2.09 5.19
N SER A 181 -5.23 -1.93 4.54
CA SER A 181 -5.79 -0.62 4.14
C SER A 181 -4.72 0.36 3.65
N GLU A 182 -3.95 -0.07 2.65
CA GLU A 182 -2.71 0.61 2.28
C GLU A 182 -2.94 1.84 1.40
N PHE A 183 -2.25 2.94 1.75
CA PHE A 183 -1.86 4.00 0.84
C PHE A 183 -0.38 3.83 0.50
N ARG A 184 -0.04 3.91 -0.77
CA ARG A 184 1.34 3.72 -1.25
C ARG A 184 1.88 4.95 -1.93
N ILE A 185 3.18 5.18 -1.74
CA ILE A 185 4.00 6.06 -2.55
C ILE A 185 5.06 5.19 -3.21
N ALA A 186 5.16 5.28 -4.53
CA ALA A 186 6.11 4.53 -5.34
C ALA A 186 7.05 5.49 -6.07
N LEU A 187 8.36 5.24 -6.00
CA LEU A 187 9.38 6.01 -6.70
C LEU A 187 10.04 5.18 -7.81
N GLU A 188 10.22 5.78 -8.98
CA GLU A 188 10.86 5.21 -10.17
C GLU A 188 11.86 6.18 -10.81
N PRO A 189 12.98 5.67 -11.38
CA PRO A 189 13.43 4.29 -11.31
C PRO A 189 13.82 3.90 -9.89
N GLY A 190 13.44 2.68 -9.48
CA GLY A 190 13.78 2.18 -8.16
C GLY A 190 15.14 1.50 -8.12
N SER A 191 15.57 1.19 -6.89
CA SER A 191 16.72 0.36 -6.58
C SER A 191 16.32 -1.08 -6.29
N ALA A 192 17.25 -2.02 -6.43
CA ALA A 192 17.07 -3.39 -5.91
C ALA A 192 17.11 -3.44 -4.39
N GLU A 193 17.64 -2.40 -3.76
CA GLU A 193 17.76 -2.22 -2.31
C GLU A 193 16.82 -1.13 -1.80
N ALA A 194 16.67 -1.03 -0.49
CA ALA A 194 15.96 0.07 0.13
C ALA A 194 16.70 1.39 -0.12
N ILE A 195 15.92 2.46 -0.29
CA ILE A 195 16.44 3.82 -0.38
C ILE A 195 16.03 4.65 0.84
N ARG A 196 16.79 5.71 1.10
CA ARG A 196 16.47 6.71 2.11
C ARG A 196 16.30 8.04 1.42
N LEU A 197 15.10 8.62 1.52
CA LEU A 197 14.77 9.91 0.94
C LEU A 197 14.62 10.94 2.06
N GLN A 198 15.35 12.04 1.98
CA GLN A 198 15.29 13.13 2.94
C GLN A 198 14.36 14.23 2.42
N VAL A 199 13.19 14.42 3.04
CA VAL A 199 12.14 15.33 2.57
C VAL A 199 12.00 16.59 3.41
N GLY A 200 12.94 16.85 4.30
CA GLY A 200 12.84 17.91 5.31
C GLY A 200 12.02 17.51 6.53
N ASP A 201 12.06 18.32 7.57
CA ASP A 201 11.35 18.04 8.83
C ASP A 201 9.84 17.93 8.59
N LEU A 202 9.22 16.89 9.13
CA LEU A 202 7.78 16.60 9.03
C LEU A 202 7.04 16.81 10.35
N ALA A 203 7.72 17.29 11.40
CA ALA A 203 7.11 17.44 12.72
C ALA A 203 5.94 18.44 12.71
N ASP A 204 5.93 19.39 11.79
CA ASP A 204 4.86 20.38 11.60
C ASP A 204 3.57 19.80 11.00
N ILE A 205 3.67 18.67 10.34
CA ILE A 205 2.54 18.00 9.64
C ILE A 205 2.26 16.58 10.16
N THR A 206 2.90 16.19 11.25
CA THR A 206 2.69 14.90 11.91
C THR A 206 2.34 15.10 13.40
N SER A 207 1.69 14.11 13.98
CA SER A 207 1.56 14.00 15.43
C SER A 207 2.90 13.65 16.08
N GLU A 208 2.95 13.65 17.41
CA GLU A 208 3.97 12.89 18.13
C GLU A 208 3.82 11.38 17.86
N VAL A 209 4.84 10.61 18.21
CA VAL A 209 4.79 9.15 18.09
C VAL A 209 3.99 8.59 19.28
N PHE A 210 2.89 7.90 18.97
CA PHE A 210 2.05 7.25 19.96
C PHE A 210 2.35 5.75 20.04
N PRO A 211 2.30 5.15 21.24
CA PRO A 211 2.24 3.71 21.39
C PRO A 211 0.98 3.15 20.72
N ARG A 212 1.07 1.96 20.16
CA ARG A 212 -0.04 1.33 19.41
C ARG A 212 -1.29 1.10 20.25
N ASP A 213 -1.14 0.77 21.52
CA ASP A 213 -2.23 0.57 22.47
C ASP A 213 -3.05 1.84 22.76
N ARG A 214 -2.52 3.02 22.38
CA ARG A 214 -3.24 4.30 22.48
C ARG A 214 -4.10 4.62 21.26
N ALA A 215 -4.15 3.71 20.25
CA ALA A 215 -4.83 3.99 19.00
C ALA A 215 -6.31 4.34 19.20
N ASP A 216 -7.03 3.60 20.00
CA ASP A 216 -8.46 3.84 20.27
C ASP A 216 -8.73 5.13 21.07
N ASP A 217 -7.76 5.58 21.86
CA ASP A 217 -7.85 6.86 22.56
C ASP A 217 -7.60 8.05 21.64
N VAL A 218 -6.70 7.89 20.69
CA VAL A 218 -6.23 8.95 19.76
C VAL A 218 -7.15 9.07 18.55
N LEU A 219 -7.58 7.93 18.00
CA LEU A 219 -8.41 7.85 16.80
C LEU A 219 -9.90 7.77 17.21
N LYS A 220 -10.46 8.90 17.62
CA LYS A 220 -11.89 8.99 17.93
C LYS A 220 -12.65 9.48 16.71
N PHE A 221 -13.50 8.63 16.18
CA PHE A 221 -14.43 8.96 15.12
C PHE A 221 -15.73 9.44 15.78
N GLY A 222 -15.87 10.73 15.97
CA GLY A 222 -17.05 11.33 16.58
C GLY A 222 -17.91 12.05 15.54
N ALA A 223 -19.21 11.84 15.61
CA ALA A 223 -20.22 12.52 14.82
C ALA A 223 -20.53 13.92 15.39
N LYS A 224 -19.54 14.68 15.86
CA LYS A 224 -19.78 16.01 16.47
C LYS A 224 -20.58 16.96 15.59
N ASP A 225 -20.47 16.81 14.28
CA ASP A 225 -21.23 17.64 13.34
C ASP A 225 -22.65 17.12 13.09
N LEU A 226 -22.96 15.86 13.50
CA LEU A 226 -24.30 15.26 13.37
C LEU A 226 -25.19 15.57 14.59
N GLU A 227 -24.61 15.88 15.74
CA GLU A 227 -25.38 16.37 16.90
C GLU A 227 -25.98 17.75 16.64
N ALA A 228 -25.37 18.57 15.79
CA ALA A 228 -25.90 19.89 15.40
C ALA A 228 -27.16 19.77 14.52
N ASP A 229 -27.33 18.63 13.81
CA ASP A 229 -28.49 18.34 12.96
C ASP A 229 -29.54 17.45 13.64
N GLY A 230 -29.39 17.17 14.93
CA GLY A 230 -30.39 16.46 15.74
C GLY A 230 -30.44 14.94 15.50
N ILE A 231 -29.38 14.35 14.94
CA ILE A 231 -29.26 12.90 14.75
C ILE A 231 -28.52 12.33 15.97
N CYS A 232 -29.24 11.74 16.91
CA CYS A 232 -28.69 10.92 17.99
C CYS A 232 -28.44 9.51 17.48
N TRP A 233 -27.26 8.98 17.75
CA TRP A 233 -26.93 7.56 17.63
C TRP A 233 -27.05 6.93 19.02
N ASP A 234 -27.98 5.99 19.15
CA ASP A 234 -28.08 5.10 20.32
C ASP A 234 -27.02 3.97 20.22
#